data_38df7d58a27ff7e6ec24d6367b728495
#
_entry.id   38df7d58a27ff7e6ec24d6367b728495
#
_cell.length_a   1.000
_cell.length_b   1.000
_cell.length_c   1.000
_cell.angle_alpha   90.00
_cell.angle_beta   90.00
_cell.angle_gamma   90.00
#
_symmetry.space_group_name_H-M   'P 1'
#
loop_
_entity.id
_entity.type
_entity.pdbx_description
1 polymer ?
#
loop_
_entity_poly.entity_id
_entity_poly.type
_entity_poly.pdbx_seq_one_letter_code
_entity_poly.pdbx_strand_id
1 'polypeptide(L)'
;MGANLTDGGATFRVWAPNAHSVHACVNSAETKDTNLLTRDERGHWRGFLPGVQDRDRYKFFVVGDGGSGPKRDPFARELATPFPSDCVIRETDFPWHETGYVTPAFQDFVIYQLHVGVFFTPNLPAKAGTFLDVARKIPHLSNLGVTAIQLLPIQEFATQFSLGYNGVDYFAPEMDFAVEDAGLPPYVAKVNALLAAKGLAPYEIADLHGEMNQLKALIDLCHLHGLAVVLDVVYNHAGGEFGDESIYFFDRQSTAGGNGNSLYFTDRGHAGGLVFDFGKPEVRDFLIQNAKFFLDEYRVDGFRYDQVSVIDHDGAPHGWSFCQDLTATLHFRRPSALHKAEYWDVNPLIVQPPPGGAGFDTSLTNGLRIAIRDVISNASAPDARPLNMNGLARSLWPEGFNEHWQFVQGPENHDIVYAGREQRVARLGHPDDARSWFGRSRARVATGISLTAPGIPMLFMGQEFLEDKQWSDNFADRRDFLLHWAGLDAGDKQMADHLRFTSELIALRWRHPGLRGNGFRIVHVSDENRVVAFHRWVEGEGHDVLVIVHLSPFNRFDYRIGLPAPGIWREIFNSDVYESWVNPNVAGNGGAVFADGQAMHGFDHSVAFVLPANSILVFAR
;
A
#
# COMPACT_ATOMS: atom_id res chain seq x y z
N MET A 1 23.16 -6.43 13.70
CA MET A 1 23.98 -5.54 12.87
C MET A 1 23.69 -4.12 13.34
N GLY A 2 24.48 -3.12 12.90
CA GLY A 2 24.33 -1.74 13.30
C GLY A 2 24.82 -1.44 14.72
N ALA A 3 24.39 -0.29 15.26
CA ALA A 3 24.63 0.13 16.63
C ALA A 3 23.49 -0.36 17.54
N ASN A 4 23.83 -0.98 18.68
CA ASN A 4 22.83 -1.48 19.63
C ASN A 4 23.25 -1.10 21.04
N LEU A 5 22.37 -0.38 21.75
CA LEU A 5 22.55 -0.05 23.15
C LEU A 5 22.57 -1.32 24.01
N THR A 6 23.37 -1.29 25.04
CA THR A 6 23.49 -2.31 26.06
C THR A 6 24.02 -1.67 27.35
N ASP A 7 24.09 -2.41 28.44
CA ASP A 7 24.58 -1.91 29.71
C ASP A 7 25.97 -1.27 29.58
N GLY A 8 26.05 0.01 29.91
CA GLY A 8 27.28 0.79 29.95
C GLY A 8 27.81 1.32 28.61
N GLY A 9 27.09 1.14 27.48
CA GLY A 9 27.51 1.66 26.20
C GLY A 9 26.75 1.08 25.00
N ALA A 10 27.43 0.94 23.85
CA ALA A 10 26.84 0.33 22.65
C ALA A 10 27.78 -0.65 21.97
N THR A 11 27.20 -1.70 21.38
CA THR A 11 27.90 -2.60 20.45
C THR A 11 27.67 -2.12 19.03
N PHE A 12 28.72 -2.24 18.20
CA PHE A 12 28.71 -1.89 16.79
C PHE A 12 29.07 -3.12 15.97
N ARG A 13 28.34 -3.34 14.87
CA ARG A 13 28.66 -4.40 13.91
C ARG A 13 28.27 -4.02 12.50
N VAL A 14 29.22 -4.07 11.55
CA VAL A 14 29.01 -3.75 10.15
C VAL A 14 29.78 -4.71 9.24
N TRP A 15 29.25 -4.96 8.04
CA TRP A 15 29.90 -5.79 7.02
C TRP A 15 30.66 -4.93 6.04
N ALA A 16 31.99 -5.05 6.04
CA ALA A 16 32.91 -4.34 5.16
C ALA A 16 34.13 -5.24 4.85
N PRO A 17 33.95 -6.30 4.04
CA PRO A 17 34.96 -7.36 3.87
C PRO A 17 36.25 -6.90 3.23
N ASN A 18 36.23 -5.83 2.45
CA ASN A 18 37.42 -5.32 1.75
C ASN A 18 38.02 -4.06 2.42
N ALA A 19 37.45 -3.63 3.55
CA ALA A 19 38.01 -2.52 4.31
C ALA A 19 39.31 -2.94 5.02
N HIS A 20 40.28 -2.01 5.08
CA HIS A 20 41.53 -2.16 5.82
C HIS A 20 41.33 -1.84 7.30
N SER A 21 40.47 -0.85 7.62
CA SER A 21 40.04 -0.53 8.98
C SER A 21 38.65 0.10 8.99
N VAL A 22 37.93 -0.12 10.08
CA VAL A 22 36.64 0.51 10.36
C VAL A 22 36.63 1.01 11.78
N HIS A 23 36.33 2.30 11.96
CA HIS A 23 36.19 2.93 13.28
C HIS A 23 34.72 3.34 13.49
N ALA A 24 34.18 3.12 14.68
CA ALA A 24 32.88 3.64 15.08
C ALA A 24 33.06 5.01 15.75
N CYS A 25 32.79 6.08 15.01
CA CYS A 25 32.98 7.45 15.46
C CYS A 25 31.67 7.98 16.05
N VAL A 26 31.60 8.09 17.39
CA VAL A 26 30.43 8.56 18.13
C VAL A 26 30.66 9.98 18.59
N ASN A 27 29.72 10.89 18.30
CA ASN A 27 29.74 12.33 18.63
C ASN A 27 31.03 13.04 18.18
N SER A 28 31.80 12.45 17.30
CA SER A 28 33.10 12.93 16.80
C SER A 28 33.44 12.24 15.49
N ALA A 29 34.17 12.95 14.61
CA ALA A 29 34.74 12.36 13.38
C ALA A 29 36.15 11.76 13.62
N GLU A 30 36.68 11.78 14.84
CA GLU A 30 38.04 11.34 15.13
C GLU A 30 38.17 9.81 15.14
N THR A 31 39.20 9.33 14.44
CA THR A 31 39.63 7.93 14.50
C THR A 31 40.69 7.75 15.59
N LYS A 32 40.48 6.77 16.47
CA LYS A 32 41.38 6.45 17.60
C LYS A 32 41.48 4.93 17.74
N ASP A 33 42.53 4.43 18.36
CA ASP A 33 42.65 3.01 18.67
C ASP A 33 41.48 2.50 19.54
N THR A 34 40.91 3.38 20.38
CA THR A 34 39.79 3.07 21.27
C THR A 34 38.46 2.90 20.57
N ASN A 35 38.30 3.37 19.31
CA ASN A 35 37.09 3.21 18.52
C ASN A 35 37.32 2.36 17.25
N LEU A 36 38.49 1.76 17.09
CA LEU A 36 38.79 0.80 16.05
C LEU A 36 38.05 -0.52 16.30
N LEU A 37 37.29 -0.97 15.30
CA LEU A 37 36.57 -2.25 15.36
C LEU A 37 37.49 -3.43 15.00
N THR A 38 37.13 -4.63 15.46
CA THR A 38 37.84 -5.86 15.15
C THR A 38 37.13 -6.62 14.04
N ARG A 39 37.87 -7.02 12.99
CA ARG A 39 37.39 -7.80 11.85
C ARG A 39 37.31 -9.28 12.18
N ASP A 40 36.17 -9.92 11.80
CA ASP A 40 36.02 -11.37 11.83
C ASP A 40 36.38 -12.03 10.48
N GLU A 41 36.36 -13.35 10.43
CA GLU A 41 36.72 -14.13 9.22
C GLU A 41 35.75 -13.94 8.05
N ARG A 42 34.53 -13.50 8.34
CA ARG A 42 33.49 -13.22 7.32
C ARG A 42 33.49 -11.76 6.84
N GLY A 43 34.43 -10.95 7.32
CA GLY A 43 34.54 -9.54 6.94
C GLY A 43 33.59 -8.60 7.68
N HIS A 44 33.01 -9.05 8.80
CA HIS A 44 32.30 -8.15 9.70
C HIS A 44 33.28 -7.50 10.68
N TRP A 45 33.04 -6.22 10.93
CA TRP A 45 33.76 -5.42 11.90
C TRP A 45 32.86 -5.23 13.13
N ARG A 46 33.39 -5.47 14.32
CA ARG A 46 32.61 -5.41 15.57
C ARG A 46 33.43 -4.83 16.71
N GLY A 47 32.74 -4.18 17.64
CA GLY A 47 33.33 -3.65 18.88
C GLY A 47 32.28 -3.14 19.84
N PHE A 48 32.74 -2.78 21.04
CA PHE A 48 31.95 -2.15 22.10
C PHE A 48 32.60 -0.83 22.46
N LEU A 49 31.79 0.24 22.54
CA LEU A 49 32.22 1.56 23.01
C LEU A 49 31.47 1.90 24.30
N PRO A 50 32.21 2.13 25.39
CA PRO A 50 31.61 2.50 26.68
C PRO A 50 31.08 3.95 26.67
N GLY A 51 30.05 4.22 27.48
CA GLY A 51 29.51 5.55 27.71
C GLY A 51 28.59 6.09 26.61
N VAL A 52 28.34 5.29 25.55
CA VAL A 52 27.39 5.64 24.49
C VAL A 52 25.96 5.55 25.02
N GLN A 53 25.12 6.51 24.64
CA GLN A 53 23.75 6.67 25.11
C GLN A 53 22.73 6.76 23.97
N ASP A 54 21.46 6.67 24.31
CA ASP A 54 20.37 6.96 23.37
C ASP A 54 20.50 8.37 22.82
N ARG A 55 20.22 8.54 21.52
CA ARG A 55 20.32 9.78 20.73
C ARG A 55 21.75 10.29 20.48
N ASP A 56 22.80 9.53 20.86
CA ASP A 56 24.14 9.81 20.39
C ASP A 56 24.22 9.66 18.87
N ARG A 57 25.04 10.51 18.22
CA ARG A 57 25.24 10.49 16.77
C ARG A 57 26.50 9.71 16.42
N TYR A 58 26.47 8.97 15.32
CA TYR A 58 27.63 8.21 14.87
C TYR A 58 27.72 8.05 13.37
N LYS A 59 28.92 7.73 12.89
CA LYS A 59 29.23 7.20 11.56
C LYS A 59 30.33 6.18 11.68
N PHE A 60 30.47 5.32 10.68
CA PHE A 60 31.67 4.53 10.51
C PHE A 60 32.69 5.31 9.67
N PHE A 61 33.94 5.38 10.14
CA PHE A 61 35.04 5.85 9.30
C PHE A 61 35.71 4.62 8.70
N VAL A 62 35.62 4.48 7.37
CA VAL A 62 36.07 3.29 6.64
C VAL A 62 37.29 3.64 5.79
N VAL A 63 38.31 2.78 5.84
CA VAL A 63 39.53 2.86 5.04
C VAL A 63 39.60 1.63 4.14
N GLY A 64 39.80 1.81 2.84
CA GLY A 64 39.97 0.75 1.83
C GLY A 64 40.79 1.19 0.64
N ASP A 65 40.91 0.35 -0.37
CA ASP A 65 41.74 0.62 -1.58
C ASP A 65 41.25 1.84 -2.40
N GLY A 66 39.94 2.13 -2.34
CA GLY A 66 39.32 3.28 -3.03
C GLY A 66 39.40 4.59 -2.24
N GLY A 67 40.01 4.59 -1.05
CA GLY A 67 40.15 5.79 -0.20
C GLY A 67 39.70 5.59 1.24
N SER A 68 39.43 6.72 1.91
CA SER A 68 38.95 6.70 3.29
C SER A 68 37.93 7.83 3.53
N GLY A 69 37.04 7.62 4.48
CA GLY A 69 36.07 8.66 4.87
C GLY A 69 34.89 8.09 5.63
N PRO A 70 34.00 8.99 6.13
CA PRO A 70 32.82 8.59 6.85
C PRO A 70 31.82 7.85 5.93
N LYS A 71 31.08 6.93 6.55
CA LYS A 71 29.97 6.18 5.97
C LYS A 71 28.84 6.09 6.97
N ARG A 72 27.57 6.32 6.52
CA ARG A 72 26.40 6.01 7.34
C ARG A 72 26.26 4.50 7.49
N ASP A 73 25.81 4.07 8.63
CA ASP A 73 25.54 2.64 8.89
C ASP A 73 24.37 2.15 8.02
N PRO A 74 24.55 1.11 7.18
CA PRO A 74 23.46 0.54 6.39
C PRO A 74 22.28 0.02 7.25
N PHE A 75 22.52 -0.21 8.55
CA PHE A 75 21.52 -0.65 9.52
C PHE A 75 21.08 0.48 10.47
N ALA A 76 21.35 1.74 10.15
CA ALA A 76 20.91 2.87 10.96
C ALA A 76 19.38 2.87 11.06
N ARG A 77 18.87 2.99 12.28
CA ARG A 77 17.44 2.98 12.58
C ARG A 77 16.79 4.37 12.52
N GLU A 78 17.62 5.41 12.62
CA GLU A 78 17.22 6.82 12.60
C GLU A 78 18.38 7.66 12.08
N LEU A 79 18.08 8.71 11.34
CA LEU A 79 19.06 9.68 10.87
C LEU A 79 18.77 11.05 11.47
N ALA A 80 19.82 11.84 11.70
CA ALA A 80 19.67 13.20 12.18
C ALA A 80 19.31 14.15 11.02
N THR A 81 18.41 15.08 11.26
CA THR A 81 18.05 16.15 10.30
C THR A 81 19.12 17.25 10.24
N PRO A 82 19.41 17.88 9.08
CA PRO A 82 18.91 17.56 7.73
C PRO A 82 19.76 16.49 7.03
N PHE A 83 19.20 15.86 6.00
CA PHE A 83 19.93 14.92 5.14
C PHE A 83 20.96 15.65 4.23
N PRO A 84 22.16 15.08 3.93
CA PRO A 84 22.74 13.86 4.51
C PRO A 84 23.33 14.14 5.90
N SER A 85 23.17 13.22 6.83
CA SER A 85 23.53 13.46 8.23
C SER A 85 24.13 12.25 8.94
N ASP A 86 24.33 12.38 10.27
CA ASP A 86 24.79 11.30 11.11
C ASP A 86 23.67 10.30 11.38
N CYS A 87 24.04 9.03 11.58
CA CYS A 87 23.15 8.03 12.17
C CYS A 87 22.90 8.35 13.65
N VAL A 88 21.69 8.06 14.11
CA VAL A 88 21.30 8.24 15.51
C VAL A 88 21.19 6.86 16.18
N ILE A 89 21.83 6.72 17.35
CA ILE A 89 21.69 5.52 18.16
C ILE A 89 20.35 5.59 18.89
N ARG A 90 19.54 4.55 18.77
CA ARG A 90 18.20 4.54 19.35
C ARG A 90 17.97 3.34 20.25
N GLU A 91 17.39 3.64 21.41
CA GLU A 91 16.70 2.63 22.20
C GLU A 91 15.45 2.14 21.45
N THR A 92 15.14 0.86 21.61
CA THR A 92 14.02 0.24 20.86
C THR A 92 12.74 0.17 21.66
N ASP A 93 12.79 0.40 22.96
CA ASP A 93 11.61 0.38 23.82
C ASP A 93 10.62 1.49 23.41
N PHE A 94 9.37 1.08 23.22
CA PHE A 94 8.27 1.97 22.87
C PHE A 94 7.03 1.56 23.67
N PRO A 95 6.27 2.52 24.25
CA PRO A 95 5.11 2.21 25.07
C PRO A 95 3.89 1.87 24.23
N TRP A 96 3.87 0.67 23.63
CA TRP A 96 2.75 0.17 22.86
C TRP A 96 1.48 0.04 23.72
N HIS A 97 0.36 0.56 23.21
CA HIS A 97 -0.96 0.40 23.83
C HIS A 97 -1.71 -0.82 23.28
N GLU A 98 -1.41 -1.17 22.04
CA GLU A 98 -1.99 -2.34 21.42
C GLU A 98 -1.33 -3.62 21.96
N THR A 99 -2.14 -4.55 22.48
CA THR A 99 -1.68 -5.81 23.08
C THR A 99 -2.33 -7.07 22.53
N GLY A 100 -3.32 -6.93 21.64
CA GLY A 100 -4.13 -8.06 21.16
C GLY A 100 -4.64 -7.92 19.74
N TYR A 101 -4.04 -7.04 18.94
CA TYR A 101 -4.41 -6.90 17.54
C TYR A 101 -4.07 -8.17 16.74
N VAL A 102 -5.00 -8.56 15.88
CA VAL A 102 -4.84 -9.69 14.98
C VAL A 102 -4.98 -9.20 13.56
N THR A 103 -3.95 -9.42 12.75
CA THR A 103 -3.96 -9.13 11.31
C THR A 103 -5.16 -9.82 10.65
N PRO A 104 -5.96 -9.14 9.81
CA PRO A 104 -7.10 -9.75 9.12
C PRO A 104 -6.68 -10.96 8.29
N ALA A 105 -7.61 -11.92 8.13
CA ALA A 105 -7.42 -12.99 7.15
C ALA A 105 -7.33 -12.41 5.73
N PHE A 106 -6.61 -13.05 4.82
CA PHE A 106 -6.31 -12.47 3.49
C PHE A 106 -7.56 -12.10 2.68
N GLN A 107 -8.62 -12.89 2.77
CA GLN A 107 -9.91 -12.59 2.12
C GLN A 107 -10.63 -11.37 2.70
N ASP A 108 -10.24 -10.94 3.88
CA ASP A 108 -10.86 -9.84 4.63
C ASP A 108 -10.15 -8.49 4.41
N PHE A 109 -9.05 -8.48 3.68
CA PHE A 109 -8.39 -7.22 3.36
C PHE A 109 -9.24 -6.34 2.44
N VAL A 110 -9.34 -5.06 2.82
CA VAL A 110 -9.71 -3.92 1.98
C VAL A 110 -8.61 -2.89 2.18
N ILE A 111 -7.76 -2.72 1.18
CA ILE A 111 -6.54 -1.93 1.29
C ILE A 111 -6.81 -0.47 0.90
N TYR A 112 -6.30 0.46 1.70
CA TYR A 112 -6.28 1.89 1.38
C TYR A 112 -4.83 2.34 1.18
N GLN A 113 -4.45 2.62 -0.07
CA GLN A 113 -3.11 3.06 -0.43
C GLN A 113 -2.98 4.57 -0.27
N LEU A 114 -1.94 5.04 0.41
CA LEU A 114 -1.66 6.45 0.63
C LEU A 114 -0.17 6.78 0.66
N HIS A 115 0.16 8.03 0.36
CA HIS A 115 1.49 8.61 0.52
C HIS A 115 1.50 9.53 1.75
N VAL A 116 2.40 9.27 2.70
CA VAL A 116 2.45 10.02 3.99
C VAL A 116 2.53 11.52 3.76
N GLY A 117 3.46 11.95 2.91
CA GLY A 117 3.77 13.37 2.68
C GLY A 117 2.64 14.20 2.06
N VAL A 118 1.64 13.58 1.40
CA VAL A 118 0.57 14.32 0.69
C VAL A 118 -0.86 13.91 1.09
N PHE A 119 -1.01 12.86 1.87
CA PHE A 119 -2.34 12.40 2.29
C PHE A 119 -3.09 13.44 3.10
N PHE A 120 -2.42 14.02 4.10
CA PHE A 120 -2.97 15.12 4.90
C PHE A 120 -1.87 16.08 5.31
N THR A 121 -1.93 17.32 4.83
CA THR A 121 -0.86 18.31 4.96
C THR A 121 -1.40 19.62 5.54
N PRO A 122 -1.60 19.69 6.86
CA PRO A 122 -2.21 20.88 7.48
C PRO A 122 -1.30 22.12 7.50
N ASN A 123 0.01 21.93 7.32
CA ASN A 123 1.03 22.98 7.46
C ASN A 123 1.58 23.49 6.11
N LEU A 124 0.81 23.37 5.04
CA LEU A 124 1.23 23.87 3.73
C LEU A 124 1.54 25.37 3.74
N PRO A 125 2.56 25.79 2.97
CA PRO A 125 3.23 25.13 1.84
C PRO A 125 4.64 24.62 2.12
N ALA A 126 5.11 24.61 3.35
CA ALA A 126 6.54 24.50 3.61
C ALA A 126 7.05 23.09 3.92
N LYS A 127 6.19 22.16 4.34
CA LYS A 127 6.61 20.81 4.78
C LYS A 127 5.66 19.73 4.29
N ALA A 128 6.20 18.53 4.07
CA ALA A 128 5.43 17.30 3.85
C ALA A 128 4.47 17.02 5.02
N GLY A 129 3.43 16.25 4.77
CA GLY A 129 2.63 15.62 5.83
C GLY A 129 3.49 14.60 6.58
N THR A 130 3.14 14.38 7.84
CA THR A 130 3.93 13.55 8.76
C THR A 130 3.17 12.28 9.16
N PHE A 131 3.88 11.31 9.77
CA PHE A 131 3.24 10.13 10.38
C PHE A 131 2.13 10.52 11.36
N LEU A 132 2.35 11.56 12.15
CA LEU A 132 1.36 12.06 13.11
C LEU A 132 0.19 12.81 12.43
N ASP A 133 0.38 13.34 11.23
CA ASP A 133 -0.72 13.90 10.43
C ASP A 133 -1.60 12.78 9.86
N VAL A 134 -1.01 11.69 9.38
CA VAL A 134 -1.76 10.48 8.97
C VAL A 134 -2.55 9.93 10.16
N ALA A 135 -1.92 9.85 11.36
CA ALA A 135 -2.56 9.39 12.59
C ALA A 135 -3.86 10.15 12.90
N ARG A 136 -3.93 11.45 12.62
CA ARG A 136 -5.14 12.27 12.80
C ARG A 136 -6.31 11.85 11.91
N LYS A 137 -6.06 11.16 10.80
CA LYS A 137 -7.07 10.67 9.86
C LYS A 137 -7.43 9.19 10.06
N ILE A 138 -6.84 8.51 11.06
CA ILE A 138 -7.20 7.12 11.40
C ILE A 138 -8.71 6.95 11.66
N PRO A 139 -9.40 7.83 12.42
CA PRO A 139 -10.84 7.70 12.59
C PRO A 139 -11.63 7.76 11.26
N HIS A 140 -11.19 8.57 10.28
CA HIS A 140 -11.81 8.59 8.95
C HIS A 140 -11.66 7.22 8.26
N LEU A 141 -10.44 6.66 8.24
CA LEU A 141 -10.15 5.38 7.60
C LEU A 141 -10.88 4.21 8.28
N SER A 142 -10.91 4.19 9.62
CA SER A 142 -11.66 3.19 10.39
C SER A 142 -13.17 3.29 10.13
N ASN A 143 -13.73 4.50 10.11
CA ASN A 143 -15.15 4.73 9.81
C ASN A 143 -15.51 4.42 8.34
N LEU A 144 -14.57 4.58 7.41
CA LEU A 144 -14.72 4.15 6.02
C LEU A 144 -14.91 2.62 5.94
N GLY A 145 -14.31 1.88 6.89
CA GLY A 145 -14.43 0.43 6.97
C GLY A 145 -13.32 -0.35 6.26
N VAL A 146 -12.26 0.32 5.78
CA VAL A 146 -11.07 -0.36 5.27
C VAL A 146 -10.38 -1.13 6.40
N THR A 147 -9.65 -2.18 6.07
CA THR A 147 -9.01 -3.06 7.06
C THR A 147 -7.51 -2.93 7.09
N ALA A 148 -6.94 -2.27 6.09
CA ALA A 148 -5.52 -2.03 6.01
C ALA A 148 -5.20 -0.69 5.35
N ILE A 149 -4.15 -0.02 5.82
CA ILE A 149 -3.49 1.03 5.08
C ILE A 149 -2.23 0.46 4.43
N GLN A 150 -1.97 0.84 3.19
CA GLN A 150 -0.70 0.61 2.52
C GLN A 150 0.02 1.93 2.36
N LEU A 151 1.10 2.11 3.11
CA LEU A 151 1.98 3.28 3.00
C LEU A 151 2.89 3.10 1.78
N LEU A 152 2.93 4.08 0.87
CA LEU A 152 3.99 4.17 -0.13
C LEU A 152 5.35 4.23 0.58
N PRO A 153 6.49 3.98 -0.11
CA PRO A 153 7.76 3.76 0.57
C PRO A 153 8.09 4.85 1.59
N ILE A 154 8.49 4.41 2.77
CA ILE A 154 8.80 5.27 3.92
C ILE A 154 10.25 5.11 4.39
N GLN A 155 11.06 4.32 3.67
CA GLN A 155 12.48 4.20 3.93
C GLN A 155 13.19 5.47 3.45
N GLU A 156 14.18 5.92 4.19
CA GLU A 156 14.86 7.20 3.96
C GLU A 156 15.34 7.37 2.52
N PHE A 157 15.04 8.51 1.94
CA PHE A 157 15.46 8.93 0.60
C PHE A 157 16.10 10.33 0.62
N ALA A 158 16.90 10.65 -0.40
CA ALA A 158 17.80 11.80 -0.37
C ALA A 158 17.11 13.18 -0.54
N THR A 159 15.82 13.23 -0.87
CA THR A 159 15.11 14.46 -1.24
C THR A 159 13.82 14.61 -0.46
N GLN A 160 13.50 15.84 -0.04
CA GLN A 160 12.28 16.17 0.71
C GLN A 160 10.97 15.78 -0.02
N PHE A 161 11.00 15.75 -1.35
CA PHE A 161 9.85 15.41 -2.18
C PHE A 161 10.21 14.21 -3.05
N SER A 162 9.62 13.07 -2.76
CA SER A 162 9.83 11.84 -3.51
C SER A 162 8.64 10.92 -3.39
N LEU A 163 8.42 10.09 -4.41
CA LEU A 163 7.52 8.96 -4.33
C LEU A 163 8.00 7.89 -3.34
N GLY A 164 9.27 7.97 -2.92
CA GLY A 164 9.92 7.04 -1.99
C GLY A 164 10.64 5.86 -2.66
N TYR A 165 10.62 5.75 -3.99
CA TYR A 165 11.24 4.60 -4.71
C TYR A 165 12.74 4.78 -4.99
N ASN A 166 13.40 5.70 -4.33
CA ASN A 166 14.83 5.99 -4.44
C ASN A 166 15.53 5.91 -3.06
N GLY A 167 15.17 4.93 -2.24
CA GLY A 167 15.72 4.74 -0.89
C GLY A 167 17.24 4.66 -0.85
N VAL A 168 17.82 5.24 0.18
CA VAL A 168 19.27 5.29 0.41
C VAL A 168 19.70 4.72 1.76
N ASP A 169 18.83 4.74 2.76
CA ASP A 169 19.04 4.15 4.08
C ASP A 169 17.81 3.32 4.47
N TYR A 170 17.94 2.00 4.49
CA TYR A 170 16.82 1.06 4.44
C TYR A 170 16.14 0.80 5.79
N PHE A 171 16.87 0.96 6.91
CA PHE A 171 16.35 0.69 8.25
C PHE A 171 15.77 1.93 8.93
N ALA A 172 16.08 3.13 8.41
CA ALA A 172 15.54 4.39 8.91
C ALA A 172 14.24 4.75 8.16
N PRO A 173 13.17 5.15 8.86
CA PRO A 173 12.04 5.82 8.23
C PRO A 173 12.45 7.21 7.72
N GLU A 174 11.73 7.72 6.75
CA GLU A 174 11.94 9.05 6.15
C GLU A 174 11.82 10.16 7.20
N MET A 175 12.90 10.91 7.38
CA MET A 175 12.99 11.95 8.43
C MET A 175 12.04 13.12 8.20
N ASP A 176 11.75 13.47 6.93
CA ASP A 176 10.83 14.56 6.60
C ASP A 176 9.35 14.17 6.87
N PHE A 177 9.06 12.89 7.11
CA PHE A 177 7.75 12.43 7.56
C PHE A 177 7.60 12.46 9.10
N ALA A 178 8.59 13.00 9.81
CA ALA A 178 8.50 13.22 11.25
C ALA A 178 8.29 14.69 11.61
N VAL A 179 7.61 14.92 12.72
CA VAL A 179 7.52 16.23 13.37
C VAL A 179 8.78 16.43 14.20
N GLU A 180 9.47 17.55 14.00
CA GLU A 180 10.62 17.91 14.82
C GLU A 180 10.23 18.06 16.30
N ASP A 181 11.14 17.73 17.22
CA ASP A 181 10.89 17.73 18.68
C ASP A 181 10.22 19.02 19.19
N ALA A 182 10.63 20.18 18.69
CA ALA A 182 10.06 21.47 19.07
C ALA A 182 8.59 21.64 18.63
N GLY A 183 8.18 20.93 17.59
CA GLY A 183 6.81 20.95 17.04
C GLY A 183 5.86 19.93 17.65
N LEU A 184 6.34 18.98 18.45
CA LEU A 184 5.57 17.84 18.96
C LEU A 184 4.37 18.19 19.86
N PRO A 185 4.40 19.18 20.79
CA PRO A 185 3.33 19.33 21.77
C PRO A 185 1.90 19.37 21.20
N PRO A 186 1.58 20.12 20.12
CA PRO A 186 0.22 20.13 19.57
C PRO A 186 -0.15 18.80 18.88
N TYR A 187 0.81 18.00 18.41
CA TYR A 187 0.58 16.68 17.84
C TYR A 187 0.32 15.65 18.92
N VAL A 188 1.13 15.64 19.98
CA VAL A 188 0.94 14.78 21.16
C VAL A 188 -0.46 14.98 21.74
N ALA A 189 -0.93 16.22 21.87
CA ALA A 189 -2.28 16.51 22.34
C ALA A 189 -3.38 15.88 21.46
N LYS A 190 -3.19 15.88 20.14
CA LYS A 190 -4.16 15.28 19.18
C LYS A 190 -4.14 13.75 19.22
N VAL A 191 -2.95 13.16 19.27
CA VAL A 191 -2.77 11.71 19.39
C VAL A 191 -3.36 11.21 20.71
N ASN A 192 -3.06 11.91 21.80
CA ASN A 192 -3.59 11.57 23.13
C ASN A 192 -5.10 11.71 23.24
N ALA A 193 -5.72 12.59 22.46
CA ALA A 193 -7.18 12.63 22.35
C ALA A 193 -7.76 11.33 21.75
N LEU A 194 -7.06 10.70 20.80
CA LEU A 194 -7.47 9.38 20.24
C LEU A 194 -7.31 8.27 21.27
N LEU A 195 -6.22 8.27 22.03
CA LEU A 195 -5.99 7.31 23.12
C LEU A 195 -7.03 7.49 24.24
N ALA A 196 -7.30 8.72 24.67
CA ALA A 196 -8.28 9.04 25.70
C ALA A 196 -9.70 8.59 25.31
N ALA A 197 -10.08 8.70 24.03
CA ALA A 197 -11.36 8.21 23.52
C ALA A 197 -11.50 6.68 23.67
N LYS A 198 -10.39 5.95 23.85
CA LYS A 198 -10.35 4.51 24.12
C LYS A 198 -10.04 4.17 25.58
N GLY A 199 -9.91 5.18 26.45
CA GLY A 199 -9.58 4.99 27.85
C GLY A 199 -8.14 4.54 28.12
N LEU A 200 -7.23 4.83 27.20
CA LEU A 200 -5.82 4.46 27.27
C LEU A 200 -4.95 5.60 27.84
N ALA A 201 -3.77 5.25 28.38
CA ALA A 201 -2.81 6.20 28.88
C ALA A 201 -2.28 7.13 27.76
N PRO A 202 -1.92 8.38 28.06
CA PRO A 202 -1.33 9.26 27.06
C PRO A 202 0.14 8.89 26.78
N TYR A 203 0.62 9.19 25.57
CA TYR A 203 2.06 9.32 25.31
C TYR A 203 2.62 10.55 25.99
N GLU A 204 3.82 10.45 26.51
CA GLU A 204 4.65 11.60 26.85
C GLU A 204 5.30 12.19 25.57
N ILE A 205 5.78 13.43 25.62
CA ILE A 205 6.46 14.05 24.47
C ILE A 205 7.70 13.21 24.07
N ALA A 206 8.43 12.74 25.07
CA ALA A 206 9.63 11.93 24.86
C ALA A 206 9.37 10.61 24.11
N ASP A 207 8.19 10.01 24.26
CA ASP A 207 7.80 8.78 23.59
C ASP A 207 7.70 8.96 22.07
N LEU A 208 7.52 10.18 21.59
CA LEU A 208 7.33 10.51 20.17
C LEU A 208 8.53 11.24 19.55
N HIS A 209 9.70 11.24 20.21
CA HIS A 209 10.91 11.79 19.63
C HIS A 209 11.42 10.95 18.46
N GLY A 210 11.75 11.61 17.34
CA GLY A 210 12.32 11.00 16.13
C GLY A 210 11.29 10.28 15.24
N GLU A 211 11.69 10.00 14.01
CA GLU A 211 10.85 9.36 12.99
C GLU A 211 10.48 7.93 13.35
N MET A 212 11.40 7.20 13.98
CA MET A 212 11.18 5.83 14.42
C MET A 212 9.98 5.71 15.37
N ASN A 213 9.91 6.54 16.41
CA ASN A 213 8.85 6.47 17.40
C ASN A 213 7.52 7.02 16.86
N GLN A 214 7.55 8.01 15.97
CA GLN A 214 6.33 8.54 15.35
C GLN A 214 5.69 7.53 14.38
N LEU A 215 6.49 6.76 13.64
CA LEU A 215 5.97 5.64 12.84
C LEU A 215 5.39 4.54 13.73
N LYS A 216 6.05 4.19 14.85
CA LYS A 216 5.49 3.23 15.83
C LYS A 216 4.15 3.72 16.39
N ALA A 217 4.04 5.00 16.73
CA ALA A 217 2.78 5.58 17.21
C ALA A 217 1.66 5.53 16.16
N LEU A 218 1.99 5.78 14.88
CA LEU A 218 1.02 5.62 13.79
C LEU A 218 0.50 4.17 13.73
N ILE A 219 1.40 3.19 13.81
CA ILE A 219 1.05 1.76 13.73
C ILE A 219 0.23 1.34 14.96
N ASP A 220 0.63 1.73 16.16
CA ASP A 220 -0.12 1.48 17.39
C ASP A 220 -1.57 1.99 17.29
N LEU A 221 -1.73 3.23 16.85
CA LEU A 221 -3.07 3.82 16.63
C LEU A 221 -3.85 3.11 15.52
N CYS A 222 -3.21 2.67 14.44
CA CYS A 222 -3.86 1.88 13.40
C CYS A 222 -4.41 0.58 13.99
N HIS A 223 -3.62 -0.18 14.72
CA HIS A 223 -4.02 -1.42 15.36
C HIS A 223 -5.16 -1.22 16.37
N LEU A 224 -5.08 -0.17 17.19
CA LEU A 224 -6.15 0.21 18.12
C LEU A 224 -7.48 0.53 17.42
N HIS A 225 -7.45 0.88 16.14
CA HIS A 225 -8.64 1.18 15.33
C HIS A 225 -8.98 0.05 14.34
N GLY A 226 -8.35 -1.12 14.47
CA GLY A 226 -8.63 -2.29 13.65
C GLY A 226 -8.04 -2.23 12.24
N LEU A 227 -7.01 -1.42 12.02
CA LEU A 227 -6.34 -1.25 10.74
C LEU A 227 -4.98 -1.94 10.73
N ALA A 228 -4.77 -2.86 9.79
CA ALA A 228 -3.46 -3.40 9.47
C ALA A 228 -2.58 -2.34 8.78
N VAL A 229 -1.27 -2.46 8.93
CA VAL A 229 -0.30 -1.59 8.24
C VAL A 229 0.58 -2.42 7.32
N VAL A 230 0.50 -2.14 6.02
CA VAL A 230 1.32 -2.75 4.96
C VAL A 230 2.31 -1.72 4.46
N LEU A 231 3.61 -2.03 4.48
CA LEU A 231 4.63 -1.14 3.95
C LEU A 231 4.95 -1.47 2.49
N ASP A 232 5.14 -0.45 1.68
CA ASP A 232 5.72 -0.57 0.35
C ASP A 232 7.23 -0.55 0.47
N VAL A 233 7.93 -1.61 -0.01
CA VAL A 233 9.37 -1.76 0.11
C VAL A 233 10.02 -1.97 -1.25
N VAL A 234 11.16 -1.32 -1.46
CA VAL A 234 11.90 -1.33 -2.72
C VAL A 234 13.14 -2.21 -2.55
N TYR A 235 13.03 -3.50 -2.86
CA TYR A 235 14.13 -4.46 -2.72
C TYR A 235 14.78 -4.84 -4.06
N ASN A 236 14.29 -4.29 -5.16
CA ASN A 236 14.86 -4.51 -6.49
C ASN A 236 16.10 -3.65 -6.73
N HIS A 237 16.11 -2.40 -6.28
CA HIS A 237 17.20 -1.45 -6.47
C HIS A 237 17.31 -0.48 -5.29
N ALA A 238 18.39 0.28 -5.25
CA ALA A 238 18.58 1.39 -4.32
C ALA A 238 19.14 2.61 -5.02
N GLY A 239 18.91 3.76 -4.41
CA GLY A 239 19.55 5.01 -4.78
C GLY A 239 18.92 5.72 -5.97
N GLY A 240 19.68 6.60 -6.51
CA GLY A 240 19.46 7.67 -7.46
C GLY A 240 20.45 8.77 -7.13
N GLU A 241 20.60 9.12 -5.86
CA GLU A 241 21.62 10.04 -5.36
C GLU A 241 22.33 9.41 -4.16
N PHE A 242 23.25 8.48 -4.42
CA PHE A 242 23.91 7.75 -3.34
C PHE A 242 24.70 8.63 -2.37
N GLY A 243 25.44 9.64 -2.88
CA GLY A 243 26.39 10.38 -2.05
C GLY A 243 27.58 9.53 -1.57
N ASP A 244 28.67 10.17 -1.14
CA ASP A 244 29.89 9.47 -0.70
C ASP A 244 29.71 8.70 0.62
N GLU A 245 28.83 9.16 1.50
CA GLU A 245 28.61 8.58 2.82
C GLU A 245 27.55 7.47 2.86
N SER A 246 26.94 7.12 1.71
CA SER A 246 25.87 6.13 1.62
C SER A 246 26.38 4.69 1.62
N ILE A 247 25.45 3.75 1.42
CA ILE A 247 25.69 2.31 1.22
C ILE A 247 26.55 2.01 -0.04
N TYR A 248 26.61 2.95 -1.00
CA TYR A 248 27.35 2.81 -2.24
C TYR A 248 28.86 2.82 -2.00
N PHE A 249 29.59 1.80 -2.46
CA PHE A 249 31.00 1.55 -2.13
C PHE A 249 31.27 1.66 -0.63
N PHE A 250 30.47 1.00 0.17
CA PHE A 250 30.49 1.12 1.62
C PHE A 250 31.85 0.74 2.23
N ASP A 251 32.48 -0.33 1.72
CA ASP A 251 33.77 -0.84 2.20
C ASP A 251 34.98 -0.18 1.53
N ARG A 252 34.77 0.93 0.81
CA ARG A 252 35.83 1.71 0.16
C ARG A 252 36.67 0.89 -0.81
N GLN A 253 36.08 -0.06 -1.54
CA GLN A 253 36.74 -0.66 -2.69
C GLN A 253 37.03 0.38 -3.81
N SER A 254 38.00 0.06 -4.70
CA SER A 254 38.29 0.87 -5.86
C SER A 254 37.11 0.91 -6.82
N THR A 255 36.73 2.11 -7.26
CA THR A 255 35.70 2.32 -8.29
C THR A 255 36.17 1.96 -9.71
N ALA A 256 37.47 1.65 -9.90
CA ALA A 256 38.02 1.30 -11.20
C ALA A 256 37.45 0.01 -11.81
N GLY A 257 36.84 -0.86 -11.00
CA GLY A 257 36.17 -2.08 -11.44
C GLY A 257 34.67 -1.90 -11.79
N GLY A 258 34.18 -0.65 -11.84
CA GLY A 258 32.75 -0.38 -12.05
C GLY A 258 31.90 -0.66 -10.82
N ASN A 259 30.56 -0.61 -10.99
CA ASN A 259 29.61 -0.80 -9.90
C ASN A 259 29.60 -2.24 -9.33
N GLY A 260 30.08 -3.23 -10.10
CA GLY A 260 30.26 -4.61 -9.61
C GLY A 260 31.22 -4.73 -8.43
N ASN A 261 32.13 -3.74 -8.23
CA ASN A 261 32.96 -3.61 -7.04
C ASN A 261 32.21 -2.95 -5.86
N SER A 262 31.02 -2.42 -6.08
CA SER A 262 30.17 -1.97 -4.98
C SER A 262 29.70 -3.17 -4.16
N LEU A 263 29.77 -3.04 -2.85
CA LEU A 263 29.53 -4.16 -1.93
C LEU A 263 28.13 -4.77 -2.09
N TYR A 264 27.11 -3.94 -2.29
CA TYR A 264 25.70 -4.33 -2.28
C TYR A 264 25.07 -4.47 -3.66
N PHE A 265 25.69 -3.95 -4.72
CA PHE A 265 25.04 -3.77 -6.02
C PHE A 265 25.73 -4.50 -7.15
N THR A 266 24.99 -4.70 -8.25
CA THR A 266 25.50 -5.12 -9.55
C THR A 266 25.81 -3.90 -10.42
N ASP A 267 26.30 -4.13 -11.66
CA ASP A 267 26.43 -3.07 -12.68
C ASP A 267 25.10 -2.72 -13.37
N ARG A 268 24.00 -3.39 -13.02
CA ARG A 268 22.69 -3.14 -13.65
C ARG A 268 22.01 -1.94 -13.03
N GLY A 269 21.62 -1.00 -13.88
CA GLY A 269 20.82 0.17 -13.50
C GLY A 269 19.34 -0.11 -13.55
N HIS A 270 18.56 0.45 -12.63
CA HIS A 270 17.10 0.48 -12.67
C HIS A 270 16.58 1.76 -12.03
N ALA A 271 15.60 2.41 -12.67
CA ALA A 271 14.91 3.60 -12.16
C ALA A 271 15.82 4.72 -11.60
N GLY A 272 17.01 4.88 -12.17
CA GLY A 272 18.01 5.85 -11.74
C GLY A 272 18.97 5.35 -10.66
N GLY A 273 18.75 4.16 -10.09
CA GLY A 273 19.59 3.51 -9.09
C GLY A 273 20.26 2.24 -9.61
N LEU A 274 20.71 1.38 -8.70
CA LEU A 274 21.41 0.12 -8.99
C LEU A 274 20.68 -1.08 -8.39
N VAL A 275 20.60 -2.16 -9.16
CA VAL A 275 20.01 -3.44 -8.74
C VAL A 275 20.89 -4.12 -7.69
N PHE A 276 20.29 -4.60 -6.60
CA PHE A 276 20.99 -5.36 -5.56
C PHE A 276 21.60 -6.65 -6.10
N ASP A 277 22.77 -7.04 -5.55
CA ASP A 277 23.44 -8.29 -5.92
C ASP A 277 22.92 -9.47 -5.12
N PHE A 278 21.83 -10.06 -5.58
CA PHE A 278 21.21 -11.25 -4.94
C PHE A 278 22.10 -12.50 -4.99
N GLY A 279 23.23 -12.46 -5.72
CA GLY A 279 24.23 -13.51 -5.71
C GLY A 279 25.05 -13.55 -4.42
N LYS A 280 25.06 -12.47 -3.63
CA LYS A 280 25.76 -12.37 -2.36
C LYS A 280 24.84 -12.74 -1.19
N PRO A 281 25.14 -13.77 -0.39
CA PRO A 281 24.32 -14.14 0.77
C PRO A 281 24.10 -12.98 1.75
N GLU A 282 25.12 -12.14 1.97
CA GLU A 282 25.05 -11.02 2.90
C GLU A 282 24.09 -9.91 2.42
N VAL A 283 23.96 -9.72 1.09
CA VAL A 283 22.98 -8.78 0.51
C VAL A 283 21.56 -9.31 0.66
N ARG A 284 21.37 -10.62 0.41
CA ARG A 284 20.07 -11.28 0.66
C ARG A 284 19.68 -11.17 2.13
N ASP A 285 20.64 -11.47 3.03
CA ASP A 285 20.45 -11.34 4.47
C ASP A 285 20.12 -9.89 4.88
N PHE A 286 20.76 -8.88 4.29
CA PHE A 286 20.47 -7.47 4.55
C PHE A 286 19.00 -7.14 4.30
N LEU A 287 18.47 -7.53 3.14
CA LEU A 287 17.07 -7.26 2.76
C LEU A 287 16.08 -8.10 3.59
N ILE A 288 16.37 -9.38 3.86
CA ILE A 288 15.53 -10.22 4.70
C ILE A 288 15.50 -9.70 6.15
N GLN A 289 16.66 -9.25 6.69
CA GLN A 289 16.72 -8.65 8.02
C GLN A 289 15.96 -7.31 8.07
N ASN A 290 15.94 -6.55 7.00
CA ASN A 290 15.15 -5.33 6.90
C ASN A 290 13.65 -5.62 7.03
N ALA A 291 13.13 -6.58 6.28
CA ALA A 291 11.73 -6.99 6.40
C ALA A 291 11.41 -7.54 7.81
N LYS A 292 12.28 -8.38 8.37
CA LYS A 292 12.12 -8.88 9.76
C LYS A 292 12.10 -7.73 10.77
N PHE A 293 12.97 -6.73 10.59
CA PHE A 293 13.04 -5.58 11.48
C PHE A 293 11.70 -4.82 11.50
N PHE A 294 11.10 -4.56 10.35
CA PHE A 294 9.79 -3.93 10.31
C PHE A 294 8.67 -4.80 10.89
N LEU A 295 8.71 -6.12 10.68
CA LEU A 295 7.75 -7.05 11.32
C LEU A 295 7.88 -7.07 12.85
N ASP A 296 9.10 -7.11 13.36
CA ASP A 296 9.35 -7.33 14.79
C ASP A 296 9.33 -6.02 15.58
N GLU A 297 10.02 -5.00 15.08
CA GLU A 297 10.20 -3.71 15.77
C GLU A 297 9.00 -2.77 15.61
N TYR A 298 8.44 -2.71 14.39
CA TYR A 298 7.30 -1.83 14.08
C TYR A 298 5.96 -2.57 14.09
N ARG A 299 5.96 -3.89 14.22
CA ARG A 299 4.75 -4.72 14.24
C ARG A 299 3.88 -4.59 12.99
N VAL A 300 4.47 -4.28 11.82
CA VAL A 300 3.71 -4.16 10.57
C VAL A 300 3.06 -5.49 10.19
N ASP A 301 1.97 -5.43 9.42
CA ASP A 301 1.12 -6.58 9.08
C ASP A 301 1.41 -7.14 7.69
N GLY A 302 2.38 -6.59 6.99
CA GLY A 302 2.77 -7.09 5.68
C GLY A 302 3.54 -6.07 4.85
N PHE A 303 3.82 -6.49 3.61
CA PHE A 303 4.58 -5.71 2.65
C PHE A 303 3.98 -5.78 1.25
N ARG A 304 4.10 -4.69 0.51
CA ARG A 304 4.08 -4.69 -0.94
C ARG A 304 5.51 -4.56 -1.43
N TYR A 305 5.94 -5.48 -2.26
CA TYR A 305 7.29 -5.49 -2.85
C TYR A 305 7.23 -4.88 -4.24
N ASP A 306 7.99 -3.79 -4.41
CA ASP A 306 8.08 -3.06 -5.65
C ASP A 306 8.75 -3.90 -6.73
N GLN A 307 8.19 -3.89 -7.93
CA GLN A 307 8.69 -4.49 -9.16
C GLN A 307 9.50 -5.79 -8.96
N VAL A 308 8.87 -6.81 -8.37
CA VAL A 308 9.48 -8.13 -8.15
C VAL A 308 9.96 -8.77 -9.45
N SER A 309 9.38 -8.39 -10.60
CA SER A 309 9.89 -8.76 -11.93
C SER A 309 11.32 -8.29 -12.19
N VAL A 310 11.73 -7.15 -11.63
CA VAL A 310 13.13 -6.67 -11.70
C VAL A 310 14.03 -7.53 -10.81
N ILE A 311 13.57 -7.91 -9.61
CA ILE A 311 14.32 -8.85 -8.76
C ILE A 311 14.56 -10.15 -9.52
N ASP A 312 13.55 -10.70 -10.19
CA ASP A 312 13.64 -11.95 -10.94
C ASP A 312 14.54 -11.82 -12.18
N HIS A 313 14.25 -10.85 -13.06
CA HIS A 313 14.89 -10.75 -14.36
C HIS A 313 16.29 -10.10 -14.29
N ASP A 314 16.40 -8.95 -13.63
CA ASP A 314 17.67 -8.24 -13.51
C ASP A 314 18.55 -8.78 -12.39
N GLY A 315 17.95 -9.43 -11.39
CA GLY A 315 18.64 -10.17 -10.34
C GLY A 315 19.01 -11.61 -10.71
N ALA A 316 18.75 -12.05 -11.95
CA ALA A 316 19.05 -13.40 -12.39
C ALA A 316 20.56 -13.72 -12.29
N PRO A 317 20.95 -14.96 -11.93
CA PRO A 317 20.08 -16.14 -11.72
C PRO A 317 19.54 -16.30 -10.27
N HIS A 318 19.80 -15.36 -9.37
CA HIS A 318 19.55 -15.50 -7.93
C HIS A 318 18.30 -14.80 -7.41
N GLY A 319 17.69 -13.91 -8.21
CA GLY A 319 16.54 -13.10 -7.78
C GLY A 319 15.32 -13.93 -7.40
N TRP A 320 14.94 -14.94 -8.20
CA TRP A 320 13.83 -15.83 -7.88
C TRP A 320 14.05 -16.60 -6.57
N SER A 321 15.24 -17.17 -6.39
CA SER A 321 15.57 -17.88 -5.14
C SER A 321 15.65 -16.95 -3.93
N PHE A 322 16.03 -15.68 -4.12
CA PHE A 322 15.92 -14.67 -3.06
C PHE A 322 14.45 -14.43 -2.66
N CYS A 323 13.53 -14.31 -3.62
CA CYS A 323 12.10 -14.19 -3.31
C CYS A 323 11.59 -15.39 -2.50
N GLN A 324 12.00 -16.62 -2.85
CA GLN A 324 11.65 -17.83 -2.10
C GLN A 324 12.18 -17.82 -0.66
N ASP A 325 13.44 -17.44 -0.46
CA ASP A 325 14.04 -17.35 0.89
C ASP A 325 13.37 -16.26 1.72
N LEU A 326 13.09 -15.12 1.12
CA LEU A 326 12.40 -13.98 1.74
C LEU A 326 11.02 -14.42 2.25
N THR A 327 10.16 -14.90 1.36
CA THR A 327 8.79 -15.29 1.71
C THR A 327 8.75 -16.43 2.72
N ALA A 328 9.57 -17.48 2.53
CA ALA A 328 9.64 -18.60 3.46
C ALA A 328 10.08 -18.15 4.86
N THR A 329 11.07 -17.26 4.95
CA THR A 329 11.57 -16.74 6.24
C THR A 329 10.50 -15.91 6.95
N LEU A 330 9.81 -15.05 6.21
CA LEU A 330 8.83 -14.15 6.80
C LEU A 330 7.53 -14.87 7.19
N HIS A 331 7.07 -15.84 6.40
CA HIS A 331 5.95 -16.72 6.77
C HIS A 331 6.27 -17.55 8.02
N PHE A 332 7.50 -18.05 8.13
CA PHE A 332 7.91 -18.73 9.35
C PHE A 332 7.88 -17.80 10.57
N ARG A 333 8.28 -16.53 10.39
CA ARG A 333 8.29 -15.53 11.46
C ARG A 333 6.90 -15.05 11.86
N ARG A 334 6.05 -14.73 10.88
CA ARG A 334 4.69 -14.23 11.07
C ARG A 334 3.76 -14.71 9.94
N PRO A 335 3.12 -15.87 10.11
CA PRO A 335 2.28 -16.48 9.08
C PRO A 335 1.07 -15.63 8.64
N SER A 336 0.64 -14.68 9.47
CA SER A 336 -0.47 -13.77 9.19
C SER A 336 -0.08 -12.51 8.41
N ALA A 337 1.22 -12.25 8.23
CA ALA A 337 1.67 -11.08 7.47
C ALA A 337 1.39 -11.27 5.98
N LEU A 338 0.84 -10.23 5.33
CA LEU A 338 0.51 -10.24 3.91
C LEU A 338 1.74 -9.89 3.07
N HIS A 339 2.17 -10.78 2.18
CA HIS A 339 3.24 -10.54 1.23
C HIS A 339 2.67 -10.34 -0.17
N LYS A 340 2.59 -9.06 -0.60
CA LYS A 340 2.03 -8.64 -1.87
C LYS A 340 3.14 -8.32 -2.88
N ALA A 341 3.21 -9.08 -3.98
CA ALA A 341 4.14 -8.80 -5.07
C ALA A 341 3.56 -7.80 -6.08
N GLU A 342 4.39 -6.91 -6.60
CA GLU A 342 4.15 -6.28 -7.89
C GLU A 342 5.04 -6.96 -8.94
N TYR A 343 4.43 -7.70 -9.87
CA TYR A 343 5.16 -8.46 -10.88
C TYR A 343 4.57 -8.21 -12.28
N TRP A 344 5.38 -7.71 -13.20
CA TRP A 344 5.01 -7.40 -14.58
C TRP A 344 5.87 -8.20 -15.58
N ASP A 345 5.29 -8.87 -16.65
CA ASP A 345 3.84 -9.04 -16.79
C ASP A 345 3.33 -10.04 -15.74
N VAL A 346 2.05 -9.92 -15.38
CA VAL A 346 1.45 -10.74 -14.31
C VAL A 346 1.75 -12.23 -14.49
N ASN A 347 2.40 -12.83 -13.50
CA ASN A 347 2.79 -14.23 -13.50
C ASN A 347 2.19 -14.96 -12.26
N PRO A 348 1.23 -15.88 -12.44
CA PRO A 348 0.62 -16.59 -11.31
C PRO A 348 1.59 -17.44 -10.48
N LEU A 349 2.76 -17.81 -11.01
CA LEU A 349 3.78 -18.53 -10.24
C LEU A 349 4.29 -17.72 -9.04
N ILE A 350 4.13 -16.41 -9.07
CA ILE A 350 4.56 -15.55 -7.97
C ILE A 350 3.85 -15.88 -6.65
N VAL A 351 2.58 -16.32 -6.72
CA VAL A 351 1.76 -16.70 -5.55
C VAL A 351 1.71 -18.21 -5.30
N GLN A 352 2.42 -19.00 -6.08
CA GLN A 352 2.51 -20.44 -5.84
C GLN A 352 3.61 -20.73 -4.79
N PRO A 353 3.48 -21.80 -4.00
CA PRO A 353 4.50 -22.14 -3.01
C PRO A 353 5.80 -22.62 -3.67
N PRO A 354 6.95 -22.44 -3.01
CA PRO A 354 8.21 -23.07 -3.41
C PRO A 354 8.10 -24.60 -3.46
N PRO A 355 8.90 -25.32 -4.33
CA PRO A 355 9.99 -24.78 -5.13
C PRO A 355 9.57 -24.22 -6.48
N GLY A 356 8.33 -24.44 -6.94
CA GLY A 356 7.85 -24.00 -8.26
C GLY A 356 7.53 -22.51 -8.32
N GLY A 357 6.95 -21.98 -7.27
CA GLY A 357 6.58 -20.58 -7.13
C GLY A 357 7.52 -19.78 -6.25
N ALA A 358 7.24 -18.48 -6.13
CA ALA A 358 8.03 -17.57 -5.31
C ALA A 358 7.49 -17.42 -3.86
N GLY A 359 6.27 -17.89 -3.58
CA GLY A 359 5.69 -17.97 -2.25
C GLY A 359 5.06 -16.69 -1.71
N PHE A 360 4.80 -15.67 -2.55
CA PHE A 360 4.01 -14.52 -2.11
C PHE A 360 2.54 -14.91 -1.90
N ASP A 361 1.82 -14.15 -1.06
CA ASP A 361 0.41 -14.41 -0.80
C ASP A 361 -0.48 -13.88 -1.93
N THR A 362 -0.16 -12.68 -2.41
CA THR A 362 -0.98 -11.99 -3.40
C THR A 362 -0.13 -11.20 -4.39
N SER A 363 -0.68 -10.95 -5.56
CA SER A 363 -0.04 -10.13 -6.61
C SER A 363 -0.93 -8.96 -7.01
N LEU A 364 -0.34 -7.81 -7.28
CA LEU A 364 -1.04 -6.72 -7.94
C LEU A 364 -1.35 -7.12 -9.38
N THR A 365 -2.62 -6.98 -9.81
CA THR A 365 -3.05 -7.27 -11.17
C THR A 365 -3.63 -6.02 -11.84
N ASN A 366 -3.50 -5.92 -13.16
CA ASN A 366 -3.92 -4.75 -13.94
C ASN A 366 -5.14 -4.99 -14.84
N GLY A 367 -5.54 -6.24 -15.07
CA GLY A 367 -6.60 -6.58 -16.02
C GLY A 367 -7.93 -5.89 -15.71
N LEU A 368 -8.41 -6.01 -14.47
CA LEU A 368 -9.67 -5.38 -14.06
C LEU A 368 -9.57 -3.85 -14.07
N ARG A 369 -8.43 -3.29 -13.64
CA ARG A 369 -8.20 -1.85 -13.70
C ARG A 369 -8.35 -1.31 -15.12
N ILE A 370 -7.66 -1.94 -16.08
CA ILE A 370 -7.71 -1.56 -17.50
C ILE A 370 -9.14 -1.66 -18.02
N ALA A 371 -9.84 -2.76 -17.74
CA ALA A 371 -11.20 -2.98 -18.21
C ALA A 371 -12.22 -2.00 -17.60
N ILE A 372 -12.14 -1.70 -16.29
CA ILE A 372 -12.99 -0.67 -15.66
C ILE A 372 -12.76 0.69 -16.32
N ARG A 373 -11.51 1.10 -16.46
CA ARG A 373 -11.16 2.41 -17.02
C ARG A 373 -11.59 2.52 -18.47
N ASP A 374 -11.45 1.44 -19.26
CA ASP A 374 -11.92 1.38 -20.64
C ASP A 374 -13.44 1.58 -20.74
N VAL A 375 -14.24 0.80 -20.02
CA VAL A 375 -15.71 0.91 -20.10
C VAL A 375 -16.22 2.25 -19.57
N ILE A 376 -15.60 2.82 -18.52
CA ILE A 376 -15.97 4.14 -17.97
C ILE A 376 -15.64 5.26 -18.97
N SER A 377 -14.44 5.26 -19.55
CA SER A 377 -14.01 6.23 -20.53
C SER A 377 -14.89 6.18 -21.79
N ASN A 378 -15.13 4.97 -22.32
CA ASN A 378 -16.00 4.79 -23.48
C ASN A 378 -17.47 5.11 -23.20
N ALA A 379 -17.96 4.93 -21.98
CA ALA A 379 -19.30 5.34 -21.58
C ALA A 379 -19.46 6.88 -21.61
N SER A 380 -18.37 7.64 -21.52
CA SER A 380 -18.39 9.10 -21.61
C SER A 380 -18.55 9.63 -23.04
N ALA A 381 -18.35 8.78 -24.05
CA ALA A 381 -18.53 9.17 -25.45
C ALA A 381 -19.99 9.58 -25.74
N PRO A 382 -20.22 10.60 -26.60
CA PRO A 382 -21.54 11.13 -26.84
C PRO A 382 -22.46 10.16 -27.60
N ASP A 383 -21.91 9.21 -28.34
CA ASP A 383 -22.65 8.16 -29.03
C ASP A 383 -22.93 6.99 -28.06
N ALA A 384 -24.08 6.37 -28.23
CA ALA A 384 -24.48 5.22 -27.40
C ALA A 384 -23.87 3.89 -27.89
N ARG A 385 -22.59 3.92 -28.31
CA ARG A 385 -21.90 2.71 -28.83
C ARG A 385 -21.89 1.59 -27.81
N PRO A 386 -21.82 0.30 -28.24
CA PRO A 386 -21.56 -0.82 -27.32
C PRO A 386 -20.28 -0.61 -26.50
N LEU A 387 -20.27 -1.12 -25.27
CA LEU A 387 -19.09 -1.14 -24.41
C LEU A 387 -18.50 -2.55 -24.36
N ASN A 388 -17.20 -2.67 -24.12
CA ASN A 388 -16.52 -3.96 -23.99
C ASN A 388 -16.82 -4.63 -22.63
N MET A 389 -18.11 -4.92 -22.37
CA MET A 389 -18.54 -5.61 -21.14
C MET A 389 -18.04 -7.05 -21.08
N ASN A 390 -17.82 -7.69 -22.25
CA ASN A 390 -17.16 -9.00 -22.33
C ASN A 390 -15.70 -8.94 -21.84
N GLY A 391 -14.96 -7.89 -22.17
CA GLY A 391 -13.62 -7.65 -21.64
C GLY A 391 -13.63 -7.45 -20.14
N LEU A 392 -14.56 -6.63 -19.64
CA LEU A 392 -14.76 -6.44 -18.20
C LEU A 392 -15.08 -7.75 -17.48
N ALA A 393 -16.02 -8.55 -18.01
CA ALA A 393 -16.38 -9.83 -17.40
C ALA A 393 -15.20 -10.80 -17.29
N ARG A 394 -14.37 -10.91 -18.34
CA ARG A 394 -13.18 -11.77 -18.34
C ARG A 394 -12.10 -11.31 -17.37
N SER A 395 -12.01 -10.01 -17.10
CA SER A 395 -11.01 -9.45 -16.21
C SER A 395 -11.35 -9.54 -14.72
N LEU A 396 -12.61 -9.92 -14.37
CA LEU A 396 -13.03 -10.04 -12.96
C LEU A 396 -12.24 -11.10 -12.19
N TRP A 397 -11.83 -12.18 -12.86
CA TRP A 397 -10.95 -13.21 -12.27
C TRP A 397 -9.74 -13.42 -13.19
N PRO A 398 -8.54 -13.02 -12.78
CA PRO A 398 -7.33 -13.22 -13.59
C PRO A 398 -7.02 -14.69 -13.80
N GLU A 399 -6.56 -15.05 -15.00
CA GLU A 399 -6.20 -16.42 -15.33
C GLU A 399 -5.00 -16.92 -14.49
N GLY A 400 -5.05 -18.17 -14.05
CA GLY A 400 -3.97 -18.84 -13.31
C GLY A 400 -3.96 -18.61 -11.80
N PHE A 401 -4.85 -17.77 -11.26
CA PHE A 401 -5.04 -17.62 -9.82
C PHE A 401 -6.17 -18.54 -9.33
N ASN A 402 -5.95 -19.22 -8.19
CA ASN A 402 -6.87 -20.23 -7.67
C ASN A 402 -7.79 -19.69 -6.56
N GLU A 403 -7.30 -18.73 -5.78
CA GLU A 403 -8.00 -18.13 -4.65
C GLU A 403 -8.25 -16.64 -4.92
N HIS A 404 -9.44 -16.14 -4.57
CA HIS A 404 -9.77 -14.73 -4.81
C HIS A 404 -8.87 -13.76 -4.07
N TRP A 405 -8.24 -14.15 -2.97
CA TRP A 405 -7.31 -13.30 -2.21
C TRP A 405 -5.87 -13.31 -2.78
N GLN A 406 -5.57 -14.16 -3.77
CA GLN A 406 -4.26 -14.19 -4.41
C GLN A 406 -3.99 -12.99 -5.34
N PHE A 407 -4.95 -12.11 -5.55
CA PHE A 407 -4.76 -10.92 -6.38
C PHE A 407 -5.42 -9.68 -5.79
N VAL A 408 -4.74 -8.55 -5.95
CA VAL A 408 -5.21 -7.22 -5.52
C VAL A 408 -5.66 -6.43 -6.73
N GLN A 409 -6.82 -5.78 -6.63
CA GLN A 409 -7.44 -5.04 -7.72
C GLN A 409 -7.99 -3.70 -7.25
N GLY A 410 -7.90 -2.68 -8.12
CA GLY A 410 -8.49 -1.37 -7.90
C GLY A 410 -8.45 -0.53 -9.17
N PRO A 411 -9.36 0.43 -9.37
CA PRO A 411 -9.40 1.25 -10.58
C PRO A 411 -8.32 2.34 -10.60
N GLU A 412 -7.74 2.65 -9.45
CA GLU A 412 -6.70 3.67 -9.27
C GLU A 412 -5.59 3.18 -8.36
N ASN A 413 -4.39 3.71 -8.57
CA ASN A 413 -3.25 3.61 -7.66
C ASN A 413 -2.30 4.81 -7.86
N HIS A 414 -1.25 4.89 -7.07
CA HIS A 414 -0.28 5.98 -7.09
C HIS A 414 0.37 6.20 -8.47
N ASP A 415 0.64 5.14 -9.23
CA ASP A 415 1.24 5.23 -10.56
C ASP A 415 0.27 5.75 -11.62
N ILE A 416 -0.95 5.22 -11.60
CA ILE A 416 -1.92 5.45 -12.67
C ILE A 416 -2.42 6.88 -12.68
N VAL A 417 -2.71 7.44 -11.52
CA VAL A 417 -3.30 8.78 -11.40
C VAL A 417 -2.29 9.84 -10.97
N TYR A 418 -1.00 9.56 -11.16
CA TYR A 418 0.06 10.53 -10.95
C TYR A 418 0.01 11.67 -11.99
N ALA A 419 0.50 12.83 -11.61
CA ALA A 419 0.54 14.02 -12.46
C ALA A 419 1.15 13.75 -13.85
N GLY A 420 0.39 14.08 -14.89
CA GLY A 420 0.79 13.84 -16.28
C GLY A 420 0.53 12.42 -16.80
N ARG A 421 0.03 11.51 -15.96
CA ARG A 421 -0.43 10.17 -16.38
C ARG A 421 -1.95 10.16 -16.61
N GLU A 422 -2.64 9.10 -16.23
CA GLU A 422 -4.09 8.97 -16.47
C GLU A 422 -4.93 9.78 -15.47
N GLN A 423 -6.16 10.09 -15.87
CA GLN A 423 -7.11 10.84 -15.05
C GLN A 423 -7.74 9.97 -13.96
N ARG A 424 -8.24 10.58 -12.87
CA ARG A 424 -9.10 9.94 -11.88
C ARG A 424 -10.38 9.41 -12.52
N VAL A 425 -10.98 8.38 -11.93
CA VAL A 425 -12.20 7.73 -12.44
C VAL A 425 -13.36 8.70 -12.62
N ALA A 426 -13.55 9.64 -11.70
CA ALA A 426 -14.60 10.66 -11.84
C ALA A 426 -14.42 11.52 -13.10
N ARG A 427 -13.18 11.90 -13.40
CA ARG A 427 -12.81 12.65 -14.61
C ARG A 427 -12.92 11.80 -15.88
N LEU A 428 -12.62 10.49 -15.82
CA LEU A 428 -12.89 9.57 -16.93
C LEU A 428 -14.39 9.42 -17.17
N GLY A 429 -15.20 9.42 -16.11
CA GLY A 429 -16.65 9.32 -16.18
C GLY A 429 -17.30 10.49 -16.93
N HIS A 430 -16.76 11.70 -16.79
CA HIS A 430 -17.14 12.89 -17.56
C HIS A 430 -15.96 13.87 -17.62
N PRO A 431 -15.22 13.91 -18.74
CA PRO A 431 -13.97 14.68 -18.84
C PRO A 431 -14.11 16.17 -18.57
N ASP A 432 -15.21 16.79 -18.99
CA ASP A 432 -15.43 18.23 -18.86
C ASP A 432 -15.93 18.63 -17.46
N ASP A 433 -16.68 17.73 -16.79
CA ASP A 433 -17.26 17.99 -15.46
C ASP A 433 -17.36 16.71 -14.63
N ALA A 434 -16.31 16.40 -13.88
CA ALA A 434 -16.26 15.24 -12.98
C ALA A 434 -17.34 15.27 -11.88
N ARG A 435 -17.89 16.45 -11.58
CA ARG A 435 -18.96 16.65 -10.60
C ARG A 435 -20.36 16.55 -11.19
N SER A 436 -20.49 16.39 -12.51
CA SER A 436 -21.79 16.12 -13.17
C SER A 436 -22.40 14.81 -12.69
N TRP A 437 -23.68 14.61 -12.96
CA TRP A 437 -24.35 13.34 -12.71
C TRP A 437 -23.62 12.15 -13.37
N PHE A 438 -23.14 12.36 -14.60
CA PHE A 438 -22.39 11.32 -15.33
C PHE A 438 -21.07 10.95 -14.63
N GLY A 439 -20.27 11.96 -14.22
CA GLY A 439 -19.02 11.75 -13.51
C GLY A 439 -19.26 10.97 -12.21
N ARG A 440 -20.18 11.44 -11.38
CA ARG A 440 -20.51 10.83 -10.09
C ARG A 440 -21.09 9.43 -10.21
N SER A 441 -22.08 9.22 -11.10
CA SER A 441 -22.72 7.90 -11.24
C SER A 441 -21.76 6.85 -11.77
N ARG A 442 -20.93 7.19 -12.78
CA ARG A 442 -19.92 6.28 -13.32
C ARG A 442 -18.77 6.02 -12.34
N ALA A 443 -18.37 6.99 -11.53
CA ALA A 443 -17.40 6.78 -10.45
C ALA A 443 -17.93 5.79 -9.41
N ARG A 444 -19.24 5.87 -9.04
CA ARG A 444 -19.88 4.85 -8.19
C ARG A 444 -19.84 3.46 -8.81
N VAL A 445 -20.10 3.34 -10.12
CA VAL A 445 -20.02 2.04 -10.81
C VAL A 445 -18.60 1.49 -10.77
N ALA A 446 -17.57 2.29 -11.07
CA ALA A 446 -16.17 1.84 -11.05
C ALA A 446 -15.72 1.38 -9.66
N THR A 447 -15.99 2.17 -8.62
CA THR A 447 -15.71 1.82 -7.22
C THR A 447 -16.52 0.60 -6.79
N GLY A 448 -17.79 0.53 -7.23
CA GLY A 448 -18.67 -0.59 -6.96
C GLY A 448 -18.19 -1.92 -7.54
N ILE A 449 -17.73 -1.92 -8.78
CA ILE A 449 -17.11 -3.10 -9.41
C ILE A 449 -15.92 -3.57 -8.58
N SER A 450 -15.02 -2.65 -8.25
CA SER A 450 -13.81 -2.97 -7.48
C SER A 450 -14.10 -3.60 -6.11
N LEU A 451 -15.13 -3.10 -5.39
CA LEU A 451 -15.49 -3.59 -4.06
C LEU A 451 -16.34 -4.88 -4.07
N THR A 452 -16.98 -5.23 -5.19
CA THR A 452 -17.83 -6.43 -5.30
C THR A 452 -17.21 -7.55 -6.12
N ALA A 453 -16.23 -7.25 -6.96
CA ALA A 453 -15.46 -8.24 -7.71
C ALA A 453 -14.70 -9.22 -6.80
N PRO A 454 -14.30 -10.41 -7.30
CA PRO A 454 -13.25 -11.20 -6.68
C PRO A 454 -11.95 -10.39 -6.53
N GLY A 455 -11.09 -10.82 -5.62
CA GLY A 455 -9.84 -10.13 -5.32
C GLY A 455 -9.87 -9.34 -4.01
N ILE A 456 -8.70 -8.94 -3.56
CA ILE A 456 -8.54 -7.97 -2.49
C ILE A 456 -8.75 -6.58 -3.09
N PRO A 457 -9.78 -5.83 -2.70
CA PRO A 457 -9.98 -4.49 -3.23
C PRO A 457 -8.96 -3.51 -2.67
N MET A 458 -8.47 -2.62 -3.53
CA MET A 458 -7.60 -1.52 -3.15
C MET A 458 -8.19 -0.18 -3.60
N LEU A 459 -8.29 0.75 -2.67
CA LEU A 459 -8.65 2.14 -2.90
C LEU A 459 -7.38 2.99 -2.84
N PHE A 460 -7.30 4.00 -3.68
CA PHE A 460 -6.25 5.01 -3.61
C PHE A 460 -6.78 6.29 -2.93
N MET A 461 -5.94 6.93 -2.13
CA MET A 461 -6.30 8.11 -1.31
C MET A 461 -7.16 9.12 -2.06
N GLY A 462 -8.29 9.50 -1.47
CA GLY A 462 -9.27 10.42 -2.03
C GLY A 462 -10.33 9.79 -2.93
N GLN A 463 -10.15 8.55 -3.37
CA GLN A 463 -11.14 7.85 -4.21
C GLN A 463 -12.49 7.71 -3.49
N GLU A 464 -12.46 7.50 -2.19
CA GLU A 464 -13.64 7.29 -1.34
C GLU A 464 -14.55 8.52 -1.24
N PHE A 465 -14.02 9.72 -1.46
CA PHE A 465 -14.81 10.97 -1.44
C PHE A 465 -14.80 11.73 -2.78
N LEU A 466 -14.66 11.00 -3.89
CA LEU A 466 -14.78 11.55 -5.25
C LEU A 466 -13.70 12.57 -5.61
N GLU A 467 -12.44 12.36 -5.17
CA GLU A 467 -11.32 13.17 -5.67
C GLU A 467 -11.21 13.02 -7.20
N ASP A 468 -11.14 14.13 -7.91
CA ASP A 468 -11.13 14.17 -9.38
C ASP A 468 -9.81 14.70 -9.97
N LYS A 469 -8.90 15.18 -9.10
CA LYS A 469 -7.57 15.64 -9.51
C LYS A 469 -6.56 14.50 -9.46
N GLN A 470 -5.61 14.51 -10.37
CA GLN A 470 -4.38 13.73 -10.24
C GLN A 470 -3.67 14.09 -8.95
N TRP A 471 -2.65 13.34 -8.57
CA TRP A 471 -1.83 13.61 -7.40
C TRP A 471 -0.36 13.79 -7.78
N SER A 472 0.43 14.38 -6.90
CA SER A 472 1.88 14.53 -7.04
C SER A 472 2.52 14.50 -5.66
N ASP A 473 3.72 13.92 -5.57
CA ASP A 473 4.60 14.03 -4.40
C ASP A 473 5.17 15.43 -4.24
N ASN A 474 5.40 16.14 -5.33
CA ASN A 474 5.88 17.53 -5.33
C ASN A 474 4.72 18.52 -5.13
N PHE A 475 4.19 18.60 -3.92
CA PHE A 475 3.10 19.52 -3.59
C PHE A 475 3.58 20.98 -3.40
N ALA A 476 4.87 21.24 -3.25
CA ALA A 476 5.38 22.61 -3.14
C ALA A 476 5.06 23.43 -4.41
N ASP A 477 5.24 22.80 -5.58
CA ASP A 477 4.95 23.40 -6.89
C ASP A 477 3.55 23.05 -7.41
N ARG A 478 2.92 22.01 -6.85
CA ARG A 478 1.68 21.42 -7.36
C ARG A 478 0.58 21.34 -6.29
N ARG A 479 0.32 22.44 -5.60
CA ARG A 479 -0.76 22.56 -4.58
C ARG A 479 -2.14 22.22 -5.11
N ASP A 480 -2.37 22.41 -6.41
CA ASP A 480 -3.57 22.04 -7.11
C ASP A 480 -3.86 20.53 -7.10
N PHE A 481 -2.85 19.70 -6.79
CA PHE A 481 -2.99 18.24 -6.67
C PHE A 481 -3.21 17.70 -5.27
N LEU A 482 -3.21 18.56 -4.25
CA LEU A 482 -3.52 18.12 -2.89
C LEU A 482 -4.96 17.63 -2.75
N LEU A 483 -5.17 16.62 -1.91
CA LEU A 483 -6.50 16.10 -1.61
C LEU A 483 -7.42 17.19 -1.04
N HIS A 484 -8.66 17.22 -1.52
CA HIS A 484 -9.62 18.27 -1.17
C HIS A 484 -10.33 18.01 0.16
N TRP A 485 -9.56 17.77 1.23
CA TRP A 485 -10.11 17.60 2.58
C TRP A 485 -11.00 18.75 3.03
N ALA A 486 -10.62 19.98 2.67
CA ALA A 486 -11.39 21.18 3.02
C ALA A 486 -12.82 21.15 2.48
N GLY A 487 -13.06 20.57 1.29
CA GLY A 487 -14.40 20.38 0.75
C GLY A 487 -15.21 19.41 1.56
N LEU A 488 -14.62 18.28 1.95
CA LEU A 488 -15.28 17.30 2.80
C LEU A 488 -15.59 17.87 4.18
N ASP A 489 -14.65 18.57 4.79
CA ASP A 489 -14.80 19.21 6.11
C ASP A 489 -15.85 20.35 6.08
N ALA A 490 -16.01 21.03 4.94
CA ALA A 490 -17.04 22.05 4.72
C ALA A 490 -18.44 21.45 4.40
N GLY A 491 -18.55 20.13 4.30
CA GLY A 491 -19.81 19.44 4.04
C GLY A 491 -20.24 19.46 2.57
N ASP A 492 -19.30 19.44 1.62
CA ASP A 492 -19.61 19.23 0.20
C ASP A 492 -20.47 17.97 0.04
N LYS A 493 -21.72 18.17 -0.39
CA LYS A 493 -22.71 17.11 -0.44
C LYS A 493 -22.32 15.97 -1.39
N GLN A 494 -21.70 16.26 -2.51
CA GLN A 494 -21.32 15.25 -3.50
C GLN A 494 -20.18 14.37 -2.96
N MET A 495 -19.22 14.98 -2.26
CA MET A 495 -18.16 14.25 -1.57
C MET A 495 -18.71 13.38 -0.44
N ALA A 496 -19.60 13.94 0.38
CA ALA A 496 -20.22 13.22 1.49
C ALA A 496 -21.09 12.06 1.00
N ASP A 497 -21.86 12.23 -0.08
CA ASP A 497 -22.67 11.16 -0.67
C ASP A 497 -21.81 10.03 -1.25
N HIS A 498 -20.68 10.35 -1.88
CA HIS A 498 -19.75 9.34 -2.40
C HIS A 498 -19.00 8.61 -1.29
N LEU A 499 -18.59 9.32 -0.24
CA LEU A 499 -17.99 8.72 0.95
C LEU A 499 -18.96 7.74 1.62
N ARG A 500 -20.23 8.13 1.79
CA ARG A 500 -21.29 7.26 2.31
C ARG A 500 -21.47 6.02 1.43
N PHE A 501 -21.57 6.20 0.11
CA PHE A 501 -21.66 5.09 -0.85
C PHE A 501 -20.50 4.10 -0.66
N THR A 502 -19.27 4.59 -0.60
CA THR A 502 -18.08 3.75 -0.48
C THR A 502 -18.06 3.00 0.86
N SER A 503 -18.32 3.72 1.96
CA SER A 503 -18.36 3.13 3.31
C SER A 503 -19.47 2.07 3.45
N GLU A 504 -20.67 2.35 2.98
CA GLU A 504 -21.80 1.40 3.07
C GLU A 504 -21.57 0.16 2.18
N LEU A 505 -20.88 0.31 1.04
CA LEU A 505 -20.53 -0.82 0.18
C LEU A 505 -19.41 -1.69 0.80
N ILE A 506 -18.42 -1.09 1.46
CA ILE A 506 -17.43 -1.85 2.24
C ILE A 506 -18.13 -2.60 3.39
N ALA A 507 -19.02 -1.93 4.12
CA ALA A 507 -19.81 -2.58 5.17
C ALA A 507 -20.71 -3.71 4.63
N LEU A 508 -21.21 -3.59 3.39
CA LEU A 508 -21.97 -4.65 2.71
C LEU A 508 -21.09 -5.89 2.47
N ARG A 509 -19.85 -5.69 2.00
CA ARG A 509 -18.88 -6.77 1.80
C ARG A 509 -18.65 -7.57 3.10
N TRP A 510 -18.64 -6.89 4.25
CA TRP A 510 -18.53 -7.53 5.57
C TRP A 510 -19.78 -8.32 5.94
N ARG A 511 -20.97 -7.77 5.69
CA ARG A 511 -22.25 -8.40 6.05
C ARG A 511 -22.61 -9.60 5.18
N HIS A 512 -22.07 -9.66 3.95
CA HIS A 512 -22.37 -10.72 2.98
C HIS A 512 -21.12 -11.52 2.62
N PRO A 513 -20.90 -12.66 3.30
CA PRO A 513 -19.70 -13.51 3.08
C PRO A 513 -19.52 -13.95 1.64
N GLY A 514 -20.58 -14.09 0.84
CA GLY A 514 -20.49 -14.38 -0.58
C GLY A 514 -19.59 -13.43 -1.35
N LEU A 515 -19.50 -12.15 -0.96
CA LEU A 515 -18.57 -11.18 -1.57
C LEU A 515 -17.09 -11.42 -1.19
N ARG A 516 -16.83 -12.28 -0.19
CA ARG A 516 -15.50 -12.67 0.29
C ARG A 516 -15.22 -14.16 0.10
N GLY A 517 -16.11 -14.87 -0.61
CA GLY A 517 -15.95 -16.28 -0.95
C GLY A 517 -15.23 -16.50 -2.29
N ASN A 518 -14.80 -17.74 -2.55
CA ASN A 518 -14.18 -18.15 -3.81
C ASN A 518 -15.20 -18.45 -4.92
N GLY A 519 -16.45 -18.69 -4.57
CA GLY A 519 -17.49 -18.94 -5.54
C GLY A 519 -17.69 -17.75 -6.48
N PHE A 520 -17.54 -18.00 -7.79
CA PHE A 520 -17.66 -16.97 -8.82
C PHE A 520 -18.15 -17.54 -10.16
N ARG A 521 -19.10 -16.86 -10.77
CA ARG A 521 -19.59 -17.18 -12.11
C ARG A 521 -20.15 -15.96 -12.81
N ILE A 522 -19.79 -15.75 -14.07
CA ILE A 522 -20.47 -14.80 -14.95
C ILE A 522 -21.84 -15.36 -15.29
N VAL A 523 -22.89 -14.57 -15.02
CA VAL A 523 -24.29 -14.92 -15.27
C VAL A 523 -24.75 -14.42 -16.63
N HIS A 524 -24.43 -13.15 -16.93
CA HIS A 524 -24.88 -12.50 -18.15
C HIS A 524 -23.92 -11.37 -18.56
N VAL A 525 -23.72 -11.21 -19.86
CA VAL A 525 -22.96 -10.11 -20.45
C VAL A 525 -23.68 -9.61 -21.69
N SER A 526 -23.75 -8.30 -21.85
CA SER A 526 -24.25 -7.65 -23.05
C SER A 526 -23.50 -6.34 -23.34
N ASP A 527 -22.70 -6.32 -24.38
CA ASP A 527 -21.97 -5.14 -24.84
C ASP A 527 -22.94 -4.04 -25.30
N GLU A 528 -23.98 -4.42 -26.06
CA GLU A 528 -24.99 -3.49 -26.56
C GLU A 528 -25.86 -2.87 -25.46
N ASN A 529 -26.27 -3.69 -24.49
CA ASN A 529 -27.07 -3.24 -23.36
C ASN A 529 -26.21 -2.64 -22.24
N ARG A 530 -24.89 -2.74 -22.34
CA ARG A 530 -23.90 -2.28 -21.37
C ARG A 530 -24.12 -2.88 -19.99
N VAL A 531 -24.38 -4.20 -19.93
CA VAL A 531 -24.69 -4.95 -18.72
C VAL A 531 -23.68 -6.07 -18.51
N VAL A 532 -23.22 -6.21 -17.27
CA VAL A 532 -22.55 -7.42 -16.77
C VAL A 532 -23.25 -7.85 -15.48
N ALA A 533 -23.57 -9.13 -15.36
CA ALA A 533 -24.06 -9.73 -14.12
C ALA A 533 -23.19 -10.91 -13.72
N PHE A 534 -22.81 -10.97 -12.45
CA PHE A 534 -22.00 -12.07 -11.91
C PHE A 534 -22.51 -12.51 -10.52
N HIS A 535 -22.39 -13.79 -10.28
CA HIS A 535 -22.78 -14.45 -9.06
C HIS A 535 -21.56 -14.74 -8.18
N ARG A 536 -21.69 -14.50 -6.88
CA ARG A 536 -20.71 -14.78 -5.85
C ARG A 536 -21.35 -15.63 -4.74
N TRP A 537 -20.59 -16.56 -4.16
CA TRP A 537 -21.03 -17.38 -3.04
C TRP A 537 -19.86 -17.89 -2.20
N VAL A 538 -20.15 -18.47 -1.05
CA VAL A 538 -19.18 -19.23 -0.26
C VAL A 538 -19.36 -20.71 -0.60
N GLU A 539 -18.30 -21.38 -1.01
CA GLU A 539 -18.37 -22.79 -1.37
C GLU A 539 -18.79 -23.65 -0.18
N GLY A 540 -19.82 -24.48 -0.39
CA GLY A 540 -20.40 -25.36 0.63
C GLY A 540 -21.34 -24.69 1.64
N GLU A 541 -21.34 -23.33 1.74
CA GLU A 541 -22.19 -22.60 2.71
C GLU A 541 -23.33 -21.83 2.03
N GLY A 542 -23.27 -21.57 0.73
CA GLY A 542 -24.22 -20.71 0.03
C GLY A 542 -23.85 -19.23 0.14
N HIS A 543 -24.68 -18.42 0.83
CA HIS A 543 -24.54 -16.97 0.88
C HIS A 543 -24.50 -16.33 -0.51
N ASP A 544 -25.51 -16.68 -1.32
CA ASP A 544 -25.59 -16.25 -2.72
C ASP A 544 -25.76 -14.75 -2.87
N VAL A 545 -24.91 -14.13 -3.67
CA VAL A 545 -24.95 -12.71 -4.01
C VAL A 545 -24.87 -12.54 -5.53
N LEU A 546 -25.84 -11.85 -6.11
CA LEU A 546 -25.81 -11.42 -7.51
C LEU A 546 -25.45 -9.95 -7.58
N VAL A 547 -24.45 -9.63 -8.37
CA VAL A 547 -24.06 -8.25 -8.68
C VAL A 547 -24.41 -7.95 -10.14
N ILE A 548 -25.07 -6.81 -10.39
CA ILE A 548 -25.42 -6.35 -11.73
C ILE A 548 -24.82 -4.97 -11.94
N VAL A 549 -24.02 -4.82 -12.98
CA VAL A 549 -23.39 -3.57 -13.44
C VAL A 549 -24.12 -3.11 -14.69
N HIS A 550 -24.54 -1.84 -14.72
CA HIS A 550 -25.22 -1.22 -15.84
C HIS A 550 -24.63 0.15 -16.15
N LEU A 551 -24.21 0.38 -17.39
CA LEU A 551 -23.52 1.60 -17.84
C LEU A 551 -24.27 2.34 -18.99
N SER A 552 -25.59 2.11 -19.12
CA SER A 552 -26.41 2.95 -20.03
C SER A 552 -26.84 4.24 -19.32
N PRO A 553 -26.97 5.35 -20.05
CA PRO A 553 -27.40 6.64 -19.49
C PRO A 553 -28.91 6.73 -19.24
N PHE A 554 -29.63 5.63 -19.36
CA PHE A 554 -31.08 5.54 -19.15
C PHE A 554 -31.44 4.26 -18.40
N ASN A 555 -32.57 4.28 -17.68
CA ASN A 555 -33.10 3.12 -16.98
C ASN A 555 -33.56 2.04 -17.98
N ARG A 556 -33.34 0.76 -17.63
CA ARG A 556 -33.93 -0.36 -18.32
C ARG A 556 -34.97 -1.03 -17.43
N PHE A 557 -36.15 -1.22 -17.98
CA PHE A 557 -37.26 -1.92 -17.32
C PHE A 557 -37.41 -3.30 -17.92
N ASP A 558 -37.87 -4.25 -17.11
CA ASP A 558 -38.13 -5.63 -17.51
C ASP A 558 -36.90 -6.36 -18.10
N TYR A 559 -35.69 -5.99 -17.63
CA TYR A 559 -34.46 -6.60 -18.09
C TYR A 559 -34.25 -7.97 -17.45
N ARG A 560 -34.54 -9.05 -18.18
CA ARG A 560 -34.55 -10.39 -17.61
C ARG A 560 -33.15 -11.00 -17.54
N ILE A 561 -32.78 -11.52 -16.35
CA ILE A 561 -31.52 -12.20 -16.07
C ILE A 561 -31.80 -13.52 -15.38
N GLY A 562 -31.06 -14.59 -15.77
CA GLY A 562 -31.09 -15.90 -15.12
C GLY A 562 -30.53 -15.87 -13.71
N LEU A 563 -31.06 -16.71 -12.83
CA LEU A 563 -30.66 -16.81 -11.43
C LEU A 563 -30.34 -18.25 -11.02
N PRO A 564 -29.32 -18.46 -10.15
CA PRO A 564 -28.87 -19.80 -9.77
C PRO A 564 -29.88 -20.55 -8.90
N ALA A 565 -30.83 -19.85 -8.28
CA ALA A 565 -31.81 -20.45 -7.37
C ALA A 565 -33.15 -19.73 -7.44
N PRO A 566 -34.28 -20.46 -7.21
CA PRO A 566 -35.62 -19.90 -7.19
C PRO A 566 -35.90 -19.09 -5.91
N GLY A 567 -36.98 -18.33 -5.93
CA GLY A 567 -37.52 -17.65 -4.76
C GLY A 567 -37.09 -16.18 -4.64
N ILE A 568 -37.08 -15.69 -3.43
CA ILE A 568 -36.88 -14.25 -3.15
C ILE A 568 -35.38 -13.90 -3.15
N TRP A 569 -35.03 -12.90 -3.95
CA TRP A 569 -33.71 -12.24 -3.94
C TRP A 569 -33.90 -10.79 -3.46
N ARG A 570 -33.31 -10.43 -2.34
CA ARG A 570 -33.43 -9.10 -1.74
C ARG A 570 -32.46 -8.14 -2.40
N GLU A 571 -32.93 -6.97 -2.84
CA GLU A 571 -32.07 -5.85 -3.27
C GLU A 571 -31.42 -5.25 -2.03
N ILE A 572 -30.17 -5.61 -1.78
CA ILE A 572 -29.42 -5.21 -0.58
C ILE A 572 -28.55 -3.98 -0.82
N PHE A 573 -28.37 -3.60 -2.10
CA PHE A 573 -27.64 -2.39 -2.50
C PHE A 573 -28.08 -1.89 -3.87
N ASN A 574 -28.23 -0.58 -3.97
CA ASN A 574 -28.55 0.12 -5.21
C ASN A 574 -27.81 1.46 -5.23
N SER A 575 -26.83 1.63 -6.13
CA SER A 575 -25.99 2.82 -6.18
C SER A 575 -26.74 4.10 -6.57
N ASP A 576 -27.92 4.00 -7.19
CA ASP A 576 -28.73 5.16 -7.57
C ASP A 576 -29.32 5.89 -6.34
N VAL A 577 -29.47 5.21 -5.21
CA VAL A 577 -29.89 5.79 -3.94
C VAL A 577 -28.98 6.93 -3.47
N TYR A 578 -27.69 6.84 -3.82
CA TYR A 578 -26.64 7.79 -3.39
C TYR A 578 -26.51 9.04 -4.31
N GLU A 579 -27.39 9.16 -5.30
CA GLU A 579 -27.48 10.41 -6.07
C GLU A 579 -28.24 11.45 -5.26
N SER A 580 -27.54 12.42 -4.67
CA SER A 580 -28.09 13.42 -3.76
C SER A 580 -28.82 12.79 -2.54
N TRP A 581 -28.11 11.95 -1.81
CA TRP A 581 -28.61 11.16 -0.68
C TRP A 581 -29.71 11.86 0.16
N VAL A 582 -30.93 11.33 0.30
CA VAL A 582 -31.46 10.14 -0.38
C VAL A 582 -32.08 10.56 -1.71
N ASN A 583 -31.80 9.83 -2.81
CA ASN A 583 -32.38 10.14 -4.10
C ASN A 583 -33.91 9.93 -4.07
N PRO A 584 -34.73 11.00 -4.20
CA PRO A 584 -36.18 10.85 -4.18
C PRO A 584 -36.76 10.21 -5.46
N ASN A 585 -35.94 10.15 -6.53
CA ASN A 585 -36.30 9.61 -7.84
C ASN A 585 -35.59 8.30 -8.14
N VAL A 586 -35.13 7.56 -7.09
CA VAL A 586 -34.43 6.30 -7.27
C VAL A 586 -35.25 5.32 -8.12
N ALA A 587 -34.61 4.77 -9.15
CA ALA A 587 -35.15 3.58 -9.82
C ALA A 587 -34.64 2.32 -9.12
N GLY A 588 -35.48 1.30 -8.97
CA GLY A 588 -35.09 0.07 -8.24
C GLY A 588 -36.18 -0.98 -8.28
N ASN A 589 -35.98 -2.04 -7.51
CA ASN A 589 -36.76 -3.27 -7.57
C ASN A 589 -37.70 -3.47 -6.34
N GLY A 590 -38.03 -2.39 -5.65
CA GLY A 590 -38.93 -2.42 -4.49
C GLY A 590 -38.38 -3.23 -3.29
N GLY A 591 -37.08 -3.41 -3.20
CA GLY A 591 -36.38 -4.11 -2.12
C GLY A 591 -36.26 -5.63 -2.31
N ALA A 592 -36.94 -6.24 -3.27
CA ALA A 592 -36.78 -7.66 -3.61
C ALA A 592 -37.37 -8.02 -4.96
N VAL A 593 -36.89 -9.11 -5.55
CA VAL A 593 -37.44 -9.75 -6.75
C VAL A 593 -37.70 -11.23 -6.50
N PHE A 594 -38.60 -11.83 -7.28
CA PHE A 594 -38.94 -13.25 -7.15
C PHE A 594 -38.50 -14.01 -8.42
N ALA A 595 -37.56 -14.92 -8.26
CA ALA A 595 -37.08 -15.78 -9.35
C ALA A 595 -38.14 -16.86 -9.65
N ASP A 596 -38.70 -16.79 -10.83
CA ASP A 596 -39.70 -17.74 -11.35
C ASP A 596 -39.05 -18.92 -12.09
N GLY A 597 -39.87 -19.88 -12.56
CA GLY A 597 -39.43 -21.08 -13.28
C GLY A 597 -39.08 -20.84 -14.76
N GLN A 598 -38.93 -19.60 -15.22
CA GLN A 598 -38.54 -19.33 -16.59
C GLN A 598 -37.03 -19.45 -16.77
N ALA A 599 -36.57 -20.44 -17.54
CA ALA A 599 -35.15 -20.67 -17.80
C ALA A 599 -34.54 -19.55 -18.64
N MET A 600 -33.32 -19.09 -18.22
CA MET A 600 -32.55 -18.07 -18.95
C MET A 600 -31.06 -18.12 -18.59
N HIS A 601 -30.19 -17.80 -19.52
CA HIS A 601 -28.71 -17.72 -19.34
C HIS A 601 -28.10 -19.00 -18.74
N GLY A 602 -28.68 -20.19 -19.06
CA GLY A 602 -28.20 -21.47 -18.54
C GLY A 602 -28.61 -21.78 -17.10
N PHE A 603 -29.60 -21.04 -16.55
CA PHE A 603 -30.27 -21.32 -15.27
C PHE A 603 -31.75 -21.67 -15.51
N ASP A 604 -32.32 -22.47 -14.62
CA ASP A 604 -33.73 -22.88 -14.67
C ASP A 604 -34.69 -21.77 -14.20
N HIS A 605 -34.15 -20.72 -13.59
CA HIS A 605 -34.88 -19.61 -13.00
C HIS A 605 -34.38 -18.27 -13.55
N SER A 606 -35.26 -17.28 -13.57
CA SER A 606 -34.91 -15.92 -13.98
C SER A 606 -35.87 -14.91 -13.35
N VAL A 607 -35.52 -13.63 -13.48
CA VAL A 607 -36.37 -12.53 -13.06
C VAL A 607 -36.15 -11.31 -13.96
N ALA A 608 -37.19 -10.49 -14.11
CA ALA A 608 -37.10 -9.19 -14.75
C ALA A 608 -36.69 -8.12 -13.73
N PHE A 609 -35.60 -7.43 -14.02
CA PHE A 609 -35.06 -6.35 -13.16
C PHE A 609 -35.35 -4.97 -13.73
N VAL A 610 -35.48 -3.99 -12.84
CA VAL A 610 -35.25 -2.59 -13.17
C VAL A 610 -33.76 -2.28 -12.95
N LEU A 611 -33.07 -1.86 -14.02
CA LEU A 611 -31.67 -1.45 -13.98
C LEU A 611 -31.60 0.08 -14.08
N PRO A 612 -31.28 0.80 -12.99
CA PRO A 612 -31.09 2.25 -13.04
C PRO A 612 -29.95 2.64 -13.97
N ALA A 613 -30.00 3.84 -14.51
CA ALA A 613 -28.95 4.38 -15.36
C ALA A 613 -27.60 4.48 -14.60
N ASN A 614 -26.49 4.08 -15.22
CA ASN A 614 -25.15 4.10 -14.65
C ASN A 614 -25.13 3.61 -13.20
N SER A 615 -25.52 2.35 -12.98
CA SER A 615 -25.70 1.81 -11.64
C SER A 615 -25.01 0.48 -11.41
N ILE A 616 -24.79 0.19 -10.14
CA ILE A 616 -24.48 -1.15 -9.64
C ILE A 616 -25.55 -1.56 -8.62
N LEU A 617 -26.07 -2.75 -8.81
CA LEU A 617 -27.07 -3.38 -7.94
C LEU A 617 -26.49 -4.64 -7.31
N VAL A 618 -26.86 -4.89 -6.07
CA VAL A 618 -26.48 -6.14 -5.38
C VAL A 618 -27.74 -6.78 -4.80
N PHE A 619 -27.94 -8.05 -5.10
CA PHE A 619 -29.01 -8.87 -4.57
C PHE A 619 -28.44 -10.03 -3.77
N ALA A 620 -29.09 -10.41 -2.68
CA ALA A 620 -28.72 -11.57 -1.87
C ALA A 620 -29.91 -12.45 -1.56
N ARG A 621 -29.60 -13.72 -1.32
CA ARG A 621 -30.57 -14.75 -0.92
C ARG A 621 -30.14 -15.42 0.39
#